data_babd977d754269122325e763160d8ddf
#
_entry.id   babd977d754269122325e763160d8ddf
#
_cell.length_a   1.000
_cell.length_b   1.000
_cell.length_c   1.000
_cell.angle_alpha   90.00
_cell.angle_beta   90.00
_cell.angle_gamma   90.00
#
_symmetry.space_group_name_H-M   'P 1'
#
loop_
_entity.id
_entity.type
_entity.pdbx_description
1 polymer ?
#
loop_
_entity_poly.entity_id
_entity_poly.type
_entity_poly.pdbx_seq_one_letter_code
_entity_poly.pdbx_strand_id
1 'polypeptide(L)'
;MSLLLGNVSKKFYKPLILGQVPQVLSGAGAVDITSQITHLVTGAADALTLVDGIEGQIKHIIMKTDGGDGTLTPVNLGNGTTITFDNADSAQLIFTNGNWYMIGGNATLA
;
A
#
# COMPACT_ATOMS: atom_id res chain seq x y z
N MET A 1 -9.34 -34.05 -15.06
CA MET A 1 -9.33 -34.00 -13.76
C MET A 1 -10.06 -32.81 -13.19
N SER A 2 -11.01 -33.02 -12.62
CA SER A 2 -11.74 -31.95 -12.00
C SER A 2 -11.26 -31.68 -10.59
N LEU A 3 -10.04 -32.04 -10.33
CA LEU A 3 -9.58 -31.93 -9.01
C LEU A 3 -9.70 -30.56 -8.47
N LEU A 4 -9.53 -29.58 -9.29
CA LEU A 4 -9.70 -28.22 -8.83
C LEU A 4 -11.13 -27.94 -8.44
N LEU A 5 -12.07 -28.42 -9.24
CA LEU A 5 -13.46 -28.20 -8.94
C LEU A 5 -13.87 -28.88 -7.64
N GLY A 6 -13.31 -30.04 -7.36
CA GLY A 6 -13.57 -30.70 -6.10
C GLY A 6 -13.10 -29.87 -4.91
N ASN A 7 -12.09 -29.02 -5.11
CA ASN A 7 -11.60 -28.19 -4.05
C ASN A 7 -12.27 -26.82 -3.99
N VAL A 8 -12.91 -26.40 -5.06
CA VAL A 8 -13.53 -25.09 -5.12
C VAL A 8 -14.63 -24.94 -4.08
N SER A 9 -15.31 -26.00 -3.74
CA SER A 9 -16.37 -25.94 -2.73
C SER A 9 -15.85 -25.94 -1.31
N LYS A 10 -14.56 -26.13 -1.11
CA LYS A 10 -14.02 -26.12 0.25
C LYS A 10 -14.01 -24.71 0.80
N LYS A 11 -14.34 -24.59 2.06
CA LYS A 11 -14.32 -23.32 2.76
C LYS A 11 -12.91 -23.00 3.23
N PHE A 12 -12.60 -21.72 3.29
CA PHE A 12 -11.42 -21.27 3.99
C PHE A 12 -11.69 -21.27 5.48
N TYR A 13 -10.85 -21.98 6.23
CA TYR A 13 -10.92 -22.00 7.69
C TYR A 13 -9.81 -21.18 8.33
N LYS A 14 -8.92 -20.62 7.52
CA LYS A 14 -7.82 -19.77 7.98
C LYS A 14 -8.00 -18.36 7.41
N PRO A 15 -7.53 -17.34 8.12
CA PRO A 15 -7.59 -15.99 7.60
C PRO A 15 -6.76 -15.85 6.33
N LEU A 16 -7.17 -14.94 5.48
CA LEU A 16 -6.39 -14.53 4.32
C LEU A 16 -5.21 -13.69 4.82
N ILE A 17 -4.00 -14.11 4.49
CA ILE A 17 -2.78 -13.40 4.85
C ILE A 17 -2.16 -12.84 3.58
N LEU A 18 -2.06 -11.52 3.50
CA LEU A 18 -1.60 -10.80 2.31
C LEU A 18 -0.12 -10.45 2.32
N GLY A 19 0.65 -11.12 3.11
CA GLY A 19 2.08 -10.91 3.26
C GLY A 19 2.46 -10.87 4.73
N GLN A 20 3.61 -11.45 5.03
CA GLN A 20 4.01 -11.63 6.41
C GLN A 20 5.18 -10.77 6.82
N VAL A 21 5.93 -10.24 5.85
CA VAL A 21 7.09 -9.40 6.11
C VAL A 21 6.85 -8.04 5.47
N PRO A 22 6.41 -7.05 6.26
CA PRO A 22 6.23 -5.71 5.73
C PRO A 22 7.57 -5.03 5.46
N GLN A 23 7.56 -4.10 4.52
CA GLN A 23 8.63 -3.12 4.42
C GLN A 23 8.53 -2.19 5.62
N VAL A 24 9.65 -1.85 6.23
CA VAL A 24 9.75 -0.75 7.19
C VAL A 24 10.58 0.33 6.54
N LEU A 25 9.94 1.43 6.15
CA LEU A 25 10.61 2.56 5.50
C LEU A 25 10.84 3.66 6.53
N SER A 26 12.09 3.85 6.90
CA SER A 26 12.51 4.90 7.84
C SER A 26 12.99 6.13 7.09
N GLY A 27 12.40 7.27 7.36
CA GLY A 27 12.73 8.53 6.69
C GLY A 27 12.14 8.59 5.28
N ALA A 28 12.71 9.48 4.47
CA ALA A 28 12.33 9.62 3.07
C ALA A 28 12.83 8.44 2.24
N GLY A 29 12.13 8.11 1.18
CA GLY A 29 12.54 7.05 0.27
C GLY A 29 11.41 6.44 -0.51
N ALA A 30 11.68 5.26 -1.07
CA ALA A 30 10.75 4.56 -1.93
C ALA A 30 9.93 3.53 -1.14
N VAL A 31 8.62 3.65 -1.24
CA VAL A 31 7.71 2.55 -0.89
C VAL A 31 7.89 1.49 -1.97
N ASP A 32 8.22 0.26 -1.57
CA ASP A 32 8.50 -0.79 -2.54
C ASP A 32 7.21 -1.41 -3.09
N ILE A 33 7.35 -2.12 -4.20
CA ILE A 33 6.25 -2.85 -4.82
C ILE A 33 6.37 -4.36 -4.61
N THR A 34 7.29 -4.80 -3.78
CA THR A 34 7.53 -6.22 -3.50
C THR A 34 6.91 -6.67 -2.19
N SER A 35 6.64 -5.74 -1.27
CA SER A 35 5.95 -6.02 -0.01
C SER A 35 4.49 -5.61 -0.13
N GLN A 36 3.60 -6.44 0.40
CA GLN A 36 2.17 -6.12 0.44
C GLN A 36 1.88 -4.94 1.35
N ILE A 37 2.63 -4.84 2.44
CA ILE A 37 2.42 -3.84 3.49
C ILE A 37 3.71 -3.04 3.65
N THR A 38 3.58 -1.73 3.77
CA THR A 38 4.69 -0.85 4.16
C THR A 38 4.32 -0.09 5.42
N HIS A 39 5.22 -0.12 6.40
CA HIS A 39 5.16 0.72 7.58
C HIS A 39 6.04 1.94 7.36
N LEU A 40 5.47 3.13 7.50
CA LEU A 40 6.21 4.38 7.45
C LEU A 40 6.68 4.74 8.85
N VAL A 41 7.95 5.08 8.97
CA VAL A 41 8.57 5.58 10.19
C VAL A 41 9.23 6.89 9.82
N THR A 42 8.51 7.99 9.99
CA THR A 42 9.01 9.31 9.61
C THR A 42 9.73 9.97 10.77
N GLY A 43 10.77 10.75 10.46
CA GLY A 43 11.50 11.56 11.42
C GLY A 43 11.38 13.05 11.17
N ALA A 44 10.78 13.43 10.06
CA ALA A 44 10.57 14.79 9.61
C ALA A 44 9.45 14.79 8.58
N ALA A 45 9.26 15.90 7.86
CA ALA A 45 8.39 15.93 6.69
C ALA A 45 9.10 15.19 5.55
N ASP A 46 8.85 13.89 5.46
CA ASP A 46 9.59 13.01 4.57
C ASP A 46 8.88 12.85 3.21
N ALA A 47 9.64 12.98 2.14
CA ALA A 47 9.16 12.75 0.79
C ALA A 47 9.27 11.26 0.43
N LEU A 48 8.18 10.68 -0.03
CA LEU A 48 8.08 9.26 -0.35
C LEU A 48 7.72 9.09 -1.82
N THR A 49 8.21 8.03 -2.43
CA THR A 49 7.92 7.70 -3.82
C THR A 49 7.31 6.32 -3.96
N LEU A 50 6.65 6.07 -5.07
CA LEU A 50 6.08 4.77 -5.40
C LEU A 50 6.08 4.62 -6.91
N VAL A 51 6.84 3.64 -7.42
CA VAL A 51 6.85 3.32 -8.84
C VAL A 51 5.57 2.56 -9.24
N ASP A 52 5.35 2.44 -10.53
CA ASP A 52 4.19 1.69 -11.04
C ASP A 52 4.23 0.24 -10.57
N GLY A 53 3.06 -0.30 -10.32
CA GLY A 53 2.88 -1.70 -9.97
C GLY A 53 2.51 -2.56 -11.17
N ILE A 54 1.87 -3.67 -10.88
CA ILE A 54 1.35 -4.62 -11.86
C ILE A 54 -0.17 -4.55 -11.81
N GLU A 55 -0.82 -4.70 -12.95
CA GLU A 55 -2.28 -4.68 -13.03
C GLU A 55 -2.92 -5.56 -11.95
N GLY A 56 -3.79 -4.98 -11.14
CA GLY A 56 -4.47 -5.66 -10.04
C GLY A 56 -3.71 -5.71 -8.72
N GLN A 57 -2.50 -5.19 -8.67
CA GLN A 57 -1.72 -5.17 -7.44
C GLN A 57 -2.35 -4.27 -6.38
N ILE A 58 -2.42 -4.78 -5.16
CA ILE A 58 -2.92 -4.04 -4.00
C ILE A 58 -1.77 -3.76 -3.05
N LYS A 59 -1.70 -2.55 -2.53
CA LYS A 59 -0.70 -2.11 -1.59
C LYS A 59 -1.37 -1.47 -0.38
N HIS A 60 -0.87 -1.80 0.82
CA HIS A 60 -1.30 -1.19 2.07
C HIS A 60 -0.13 -0.42 2.67
N ILE A 61 -0.38 0.83 3.05
CA ILE A 61 0.62 1.70 3.64
C ILE A 61 0.06 2.26 4.95
N ILE A 62 0.85 2.16 6.01
CA ILE A 62 0.42 2.55 7.36
C ILE A 62 1.51 3.41 7.98
N MET A 63 1.13 4.57 8.51
CA MET A 63 2.02 5.39 9.33
C MET A 63 2.18 4.74 10.70
N LYS A 64 3.29 4.03 10.89
CA LYS A 64 3.57 3.34 12.15
C LYS A 64 4.13 4.28 13.20
N THR A 65 5.04 5.16 12.81
CA THR A 65 5.69 6.12 13.70
C THR A 65 5.74 7.46 13.02
N ASP A 66 5.04 8.44 13.57
CA ASP A 66 4.92 9.78 13.02
C ASP A 66 5.89 10.73 13.70
N GLY A 67 6.99 11.03 13.03
CA GLY A 67 7.91 12.10 13.40
C GLY A 67 7.75 13.33 12.52
N GLY A 68 6.76 13.34 11.66
CA GLY A 68 6.42 14.37 10.68
C GLY A 68 5.61 13.73 9.57
N ASP A 69 4.90 14.52 8.79
CA ASP A 69 4.04 14.00 7.73
C ASP A 69 4.87 13.32 6.65
N GLY A 70 4.42 12.14 6.22
CA GLY A 70 4.94 11.48 5.05
C GLY A 70 4.10 11.86 3.84
N THR A 71 4.72 12.42 2.81
CA THR A 71 4.03 12.78 1.56
C THR A 71 4.46 11.83 0.46
N LEU A 72 3.55 10.97 0.06
CA LEU A 72 3.75 10.01 -1.02
C LEU A 72 3.35 10.63 -2.34
N THR A 73 4.28 10.64 -3.29
CA THR A 73 4.03 11.08 -4.66
C THR A 73 4.29 9.91 -5.59
N PRO A 74 3.27 9.09 -5.90
CA PRO A 74 3.42 8.03 -6.88
C PRO A 74 3.79 8.58 -8.25
N VAL A 75 4.52 7.80 -9.04
CA VAL A 75 4.84 8.18 -10.42
C VAL A 75 3.57 8.42 -11.21
N ASN A 76 2.58 7.56 -11.03
CA ASN A 76 1.26 7.71 -11.63
C ASN A 76 0.18 7.47 -10.58
N LEU A 77 -0.49 8.53 -10.18
CA LEU A 77 -1.63 8.47 -9.26
C LEU A 77 -2.87 8.93 -10.03
N GLY A 78 -3.81 8.02 -10.23
CA GLY A 78 -4.94 8.26 -11.11
C GLY A 78 -6.02 9.17 -10.55
N ASN A 79 -6.17 9.20 -9.23
CA ASN A 79 -7.20 10.01 -8.58
C ASN A 79 -6.64 11.14 -7.70
N GLY A 80 -5.41 11.54 -7.95
CA GLY A 80 -4.80 12.65 -7.24
C GLY A 80 -3.37 12.88 -7.66
N THR A 81 -2.63 13.62 -6.85
CA THR A 81 -1.21 13.91 -7.06
C THR A 81 -0.38 13.37 -5.92
N THR A 82 -0.83 13.54 -4.69
CA THR A 82 -0.12 13.12 -3.48
C THR A 82 -1.05 12.48 -2.47
N ILE A 83 -0.45 11.67 -1.60
CA ILE A 83 -1.13 11.09 -0.44
C ILE A 83 -0.30 11.44 0.78
N THR A 84 -0.86 12.19 1.71
CA THR A 84 -0.17 12.62 2.92
C THR A 84 -0.61 11.81 4.11
N PHE A 85 0.36 11.29 4.85
CA PHE A 85 0.15 10.44 6.03
C PHE A 85 0.53 11.22 7.28
N ASP A 86 -0.42 11.37 8.17
CA ASP A 86 -0.24 11.87 9.52
C ASP A 86 -0.27 10.69 10.50
N ASN A 87 -0.30 10.95 11.79
CA ASN A 87 -0.24 9.91 12.82
C ASN A 87 -1.34 8.86 12.63
N ALA A 88 -0.93 7.60 12.58
CA ALA A 88 -1.80 6.43 12.44
C ALA A 88 -2.62 6.40 11.13
N ASP A 89 -2.31 7.25 10.17
CA ASP A 89 -2.98 7.24 8.88
C ASP A 89 -2.63 5.98 8.08
N SER A 90 -3.55 5.60 7.22
CA SER A 90 -3.38 4.46 6.33
C SER A 90 -3.94 4.75 4.94
N ALA A 91 -3.45 4.01 3.96
CA ALA A 91 -3.98 4.04 2.61
C ALA A 91 -3.97 2.64 2.02
N GLN A 92 -5.03 2.31 1.32
CA GLN A 92 -5.11 1.13 0.46
C GLN A 92 -5.12 1.61 -0.98
N LEU A 93 -4.19 1.08 -1.78
CA LEU A 93 -4.07 1.44 -3.18
C LEU A 93 -4.21 0.20 -4.06
N ILE A 94 -4.75 0.41 -5.26
CA ILE A 94 -4.77 -0.60 -6.31
C ILE A 94 -4.12 -0.03 -7.56
N PHE A 95 -3.30 -0.85 -8.24
CA PHE A 95 -2.73 -0.48 -9.52
C PHE A 95 -3.58 -1.06 -10.64
N THR A 96 -4.14 -0.18 -11.43
CA THR A 96 -4.94 -0.57 -12.60
C THR A 96 -4.96 0.56 -13.61
N ASN A 97 -5.14 0.21 -14.87
CA ASN A 97 -5.21 1.20 -15.96
C ASN A 97 -3.97 2.12 -15.97
N GLY A 98 -2.81 1.57 -15.64
CA GLY A 98 -1.54 2.30 -15.68
C GLY A 98 -1.33 3.27 -14.52
N ASN A 99 -2.17 3.27 -13.50
CA ASN A 99 -2.08 4.18 -12.37
C ASN A 99 -2.36 3.49 -11.05
N TRP A 100 -1.77 4.01 -9.99
CA TRP A 100 -2.23 3.74 -8.64
C TRP A 100 -3.49 4.57 -8.36
N TYR A 101 -4.41 3.96 -7.65
CA TYR A 101 -5.61 4.64 -7.14
C TYR A 101 -5.71 4.38 -5.64
N MET A 102 -5.88 5.43 -4.85
CA MET A 102 -6.21 5.25 -3.45
C MET A 102 -7.69 4.89 -3.35
N ILE A 103 -7.98 3.71 -2.79
CA ILE A 103 -9.34 3.16 -2.72
C ILE A 103 -9.85 3.04 -1.29
N GLY A 104 -9.04 3.35 -0.30
CA GLY A 104 -9.45 3.29 1.10
C GLY A 104 -8.40 3.85 2.02
N GLY A 105 -8.78 3.99 3.28
CA GLY A 105 -7.93 4.55 4.32
C GLY A 105 -8.29 5.98 4.67
N ASN A 106 -7.52 6.55 5.59
CA ASN A 106 -7.77 7.91 6.09
C ASN A 106 -6.62 8.88 5.82
N ALA A 107 -5.59 8.46 5.08
CA ALA A 107 -4.58 9.38 4.61
C ALA A 107 -5.21 10.40 3.65
N THR A 108 -4.59 11.56 3.55
CA THR A 108 -5.15 12.67 2.78
C THR A 108 -4.72 12.60 1.32
N LEU A 109 -5.69 12.33 0.45
CA LEU A 109 -5.51 12.35 -1.00
C LEU A 109 -5.71 13.78 -1.51
N ALA A 110 -4.75 14.27 -2.29
CA ALA A 110 -4.83 15.61 -2.86
C ALA A 110 -4.51 15.64 -4.35
#